data_e6751f68da3637ed249d00960ee9967a
#
_entry.id   e6751f68da3637ed249d00960ee9967a
#
_cell.length_a   1.000
_cell.length_b   1.000
_cell.length_c   1.000
_cell.angle_alpha   90.00
_cell.angle_beta   90.00
_cell.angle_gamma   90.00
#
_symmetry.space_group_name_H-M   'P 1'
#
loop_
_entity.id
_entity.type
_entity.pdbx_description
1 polymer ?
#
loop_
_entity_poly.entity_id
_entity_poly.type
_entity_poly.pdbx_seq_one_letter_code
_entity_poly.pdbx_strand_id
1 'polypeptide(L)'
;MQHSWERRLWTSRRYFLTDLRIASAARELALDDIGDVHRSQTGIQRILGLSTIDVRPKDARRAGVTLRHVRRGGQLAALIELLATDPSARRDPDAAAGARAALAWEPHGRLRGKRETLTAIAAIVASVVAVVVGLHGRTTAIAYAADDAIYPRGQKRDHDEIVRFMQTSVMPWARQALAPIVGSADNVTCDTCHGAQADARHWRMPGVAELPRPVVREAGWENYGGPMDAQLRNAIYGYSAEPAKVSRAAYMREIVMPGMARLLHRPAYDFTRTYEYNRERFAFGCYHCHRVK
;
A
#
# COMPACT_ATOMS: atom_id res chain seq x y z
N MET A 1 5.96 39.30 -7.77
CA MET A 1 5.10 38.12 -8.06
C MET A 1 6.02 36.92 -8.22
N GLN A 2 6.18 36.10 -7.19
CA GLN A 2 6.94 34.86 -7.25
C GLN A 2 6.07 33.82 -7.93
N HIS A 3 6.37 33.49 -9.19
CA HIS A 3 5.83 32.31 -9.83
C HIS A 3 6.46 31.08 -9.15
N SER A 4 5.82 30.55 -8.12
CA SER A 4 6.17 29.25 -7.60
C SER A 4 5.82 28.23 -8.67
N TRP A 5 6.83 27.54 -9.19
CA TRP A 5 6.66 26.48 -10.17
C TRP A 5 5.96 25.31 -9.51
N GLU A 6 4.65 25.15 -9.76
CA GLU A 6 3.88 24.02 -9.25
C GLU A 6 4.37 22.72 -9.90
N ARG A 7 4.68 21.72 -9.08
CA ARG A 7 5.11 20.43 -9.54
C ARG A 7 3.92 19.51 -9.67
N ARG A 8 3.73 18.94 -10.85
CA ARG A 8 2.68 17.95 -11.09
C ARG A 8 3.09 16.61 -10.51
N LEU A 9 2.33 16.12 -9.54
CA LEU A 9 2.52 14.83 -8.90
C LEU A 9 1.72 13.72 -9.59
N TRP A 10 0.50 14.05 -10.01
CA TRP A 10 -0.38 13.11 -10.69
C TRP A 10 -1.28 13.84 -11.68
N THR A 11 -1.57 13.17 -12.81
CA THR A 11 -2.41 13.74 -13.86
C THR A 11 -3.28 12.66 -14.49
N SER A 12 -4.52 13.03 -14.79
CA SER A 12 -5.44 12.27 -15.61
C SER A 12 -6.07 13.20 -16.66
N ARG A 13 -6.93 12.68 -17.55
CA ARG A 13 -7.62 13.50 -18.55
C ARG A 13 -8.49 14.62 -17.95
N ARG A 14 -8.93 14.49 -16.70
CA ARG A 14 -9.90 15.39 -16.06
C ARG A 14 -9.40 16.03 -14.78
N TYR A 15 -8.34 15.52 -14.20
CA TYR A 15 -7.88 15.90 -12.88
C TYR A 15 -6.36 15.99 -12.84
N PHE A 16 -5.85 16.86 -11.97
CA PHE A 16 -4.42 16.90 -11.67
C PHE A 16 -4.19 17.20 -10.18
N LEU A 17 -3.11 16.68 -9.67
CA LEU A 17 -2.58 16.92 -8.33
C LEU A 17 -1.20 17.54 -8.48
N THR A 18 -0.96 18.63 -7.77
CA THR A 18 0.35 19.27 -7.65
C THR A 18 0.80 19.24 -6.19
N ASP A 19 1.96 19.81 -5.90
CA ASP A 19 2.47 20.03 -4.54
C ASP A 19 1.74 21.16 -3.79
N LEU A 20 0.86 21.91 -4.45
CA LEU A 20 0.09 23.01 -3.89
C LEU A 20 -1.41 22.79 -3.88
N ARG A 21 -1.97 22.09 -4.87
CA ARG A 21 -3.43 21.95 -5.04
C ARG A 21 -3.85 20.70 -5.77
N ILE A 22 -5.11 20.33 -5.57
CA ILE A 22 -5.83 19.36 -6.38
C ILE A 22 -6.88 20.09 -7.22
N ALA A 23 -7.00 19.73 -8.48
CA ALA A 23 -7.95 20.39 -9.38
C ALA A 23 -8.64 19.43 -10.35
N SER A 24 -9.84 19.83 -10.72
CA SER A 24 -10.63 19.30 -11.83
C SER A 24 -10.87 20.41 -12.87
N ALA A 25 -11.49 20.08 -13.99
CA ALA A 25 -11.83 21.08 -15.03
C ALA A 25 -12.71 22.23 -14.49
N ALA A 26 -13.48 22.02 -13.43
CA ALA A 26 -14.44 22.97 -12.90
C ALA A 26 -14.08 23.53 -11.50
N ARG A 27 -13.15 22.90 -10.78
CA ARG A 27 -12.88 23.24 -9.37
C ARG A 27 -11.44 22.93 -9.01
N GLU A 28 -10.90 23.73 -8.09
CA GLU A 28 -9.61 23.51 -7.48
C GLU A 28 -9.69 23.69 -5.97
N LEU A 29 -8.80 23.02 -5.24
CA LEU A 29 -8.69 23.10 -3.80
C LEU A 29 -7.19 23.05 -3.42
N ALA A 30 -6.74 24.02 -2.65
CA ALA A 30 -5.38 24.02 -2.13
C ALA A 30 -5.19 22.87 -1.13
N LEU A 31 -4.00 22.27 -1.10
CA LEU A 31 -3.70 21.18 -0.16
C LEU A 31 -3.84 21.59 1.30
N ASP A 32 -3.54 22.86 1.63
CA ASP A 32 -3.69 23.40 2.99
C ASP A 32 -5.16 23.55 3.42
N ASP A 33 -6.06 23.68 2.46
CA ASP A 33 -7.49 23.81 2.69
C ASP A 33 -8.21 22.45 2.78
N ILE A 34 -7.54 21.34 2.54
CA ILE A 34 -8.12 19.99 2.62
C ILE A 34 -8.38 19.62 4.09
N GLY A 35 -9.64 19.28 4.39
CA GLY A 35 -10.07 18.83 5.71
C GLY A 35 -10.21 17.32 5.80
N ASP A 36 -10.75 16.69 4.75
CA ASP A 36 -11.03 15.25 4.73
C ASP A 36 -10.93 14.69 3.31
N VAL A 37 -10.47 13.44 3.19
CA VAL A 37 -10.35 12.71 1.93
C VAL A 37 -11.10 11.39 2.05
N HIS A 38 -12.26 11.31 1.45
CA HIS A 38 -13.09 10.10 1.50
C HIS A 38 -13.06 9.33 0.18
N ARG A 39 -12.76 8.02 0.26
CA ARG A 39 -12.81 7.11 -0.88
C ARG A 39 -14.05 6.24 -0.83
N SER A 40 -14.77 6.16 -1.95
CA SER A 40 -15.90 5.28 -2.12
C SER A 40 -15.80 4.45 -3.40
N GLN A 41 -16.46 3.29 -3.43
CA GLN A 41 -16.55 2.42 -4.59
C GLN A 41 -17.94 1.85 -4.72
N THR A 42 -18.56 1.97 -5.89
CA THR A 42 -19.73 1.18 -6.26
C THR A 42 -19.32 -0.26 -6.61
N GLY A 43 -20.28 -1.19 -6.69
CA GLY A 43 -20.01 -2.58 -7.07
C GLY A 43 -19.28 -2.69 -8.43
N ILE A 44 -19.73 -1.92 -9.43
CA ILE A 44 -19.13 -1.89 -10.76
C ILE A 44 -17.72 -1.28 -10.71
N GLN A 45 -17.53 -0.19 -9.95
CA GLN A 45 -16.21 0.42 -9.79
C GLN A 45 -15.21 -0.54 -9.14
N ARG A 46 -15.67 -1.37 -8.19
CA ARG A 46 -14.83 -2.39 -7.53
C ARG A 46 -14.34 -3.43 -8.54
N ILE A 47 -15.23 -3.94 -9.41
CA ILE A 47 -14.88 -4.91 -10.47
C ILE A 47 -13.88 -4.30 -11.45
N LEU A 48 -14.04 -3.02 -11.80
CA LEU A 48 -13.17 -2.32 -12.76
C LEU A 48 -11.89 -1.74 -12.12
N GLY A 49 -11.67 -1.94 -10.82
CA GLY A 49 -10.53 -1.34 -10.11
C GLY A 49 -10.56 0.19 -10.05
N LEU A 50 -11.77 0.78 -10.13
CA LEU A 50 -12.00 2.22 -10.10
C LEU A 50 -12.50 2.67 -8.72
N SER A 51 -12.32 3.95 -8.40
CA SER A 51 -12.82 4.58 -7.17
C SER A 51 -13.33 5.99 -7.45
N THR A 52 -14.15 6.47 -6.56
CA THR A 52 -14.48 7.89 -6.42
C THR A 52 -13.77 8.41 -5.17
N ILE A 53 -13.10 9.56 -5.27
CA ILE A 53 -12.43 10.24 -4.16
C ILE A 53 -13.09 11.60 -3.98
N ASP A 54 -13.66 11.84 -2.81
CA ASP A 54 -14.25 13.11 -2.42
C ASP A 54 -13.27 13.83 -1.49
N VAL A 55 -12.74 14.94 -1.97
CA VAL A 55 -11.83 15.80 -1.20
C VAL A 55 -12.63 16.98 -0.69
N ARG A 56 -12.78 17.07 0.63
CA ARG A 56 -13.56 18.08 1.31
C ARG A 56 -12.67 19.15 1.91
N PRO A 57 -13.05 20.42 1.79
CA PRO A 57 -12.33 21.51 2.44
C PRO A 57 -12.56 21.54 3.96
N LYS A 58 -11.64 22.16 4.69
CA LYS A 58 -11.80 22.45 6.12
C LYS A 58 -13.00 23.36 6.39
N ASP A 59 -13.21 24.36 5.52
CA ASP A 59 -14.39 25.22 5.57
C ASP A 59 -15.54 24.56 4.78
N ALA A 60 -16.57 24.09 5.49
CA ALA A 60 -17.74 23.47 4.90
C ALA A 60 -18.55 24.34 3.93
N ARG A 61 -18.28 25.66 3.91
CA ARG A 61 -18.91 26.61 2.96
C ARG A 61 -18.25 26.56 1.59
N ARG A 62 -17.05 26.05 1.50
CA ARG A 62 -16.34 25.88 0.21
C ARG A 62 -16.72 24.55 -0.45
N ALA A 63 -16.79 24.57 -1.75
CA ALA A 63 -17.08 23.34 -2.51
C ALA A 63 -15.83 22.46 -2.60
N GLY A 64 -15.96 21.19 -2.27
CA GLY A 64 -14.91 20.20 -2.44
C GLY A 64 -14.68 19.77 -3.89
N VAL A 65 -13.69 18.91 -4.11
CA VAL A 65 -13.34 18.33 -5.41
C VAL A 65 -13.63 16.84 -5.40
N THR A 66 -14.46 16.37 -6.32
CA THR A 66 -14.76 14.94 -6.49
C THR A 66 -14.03 14.37 -7.70
N LEU A 67 -13.17 13.38 -7.49
CA LEU A 67 -12.45 12.65 -8.50
C LEU A 67 -13.19 11.34 -8.82
N ARG A 68 -13.80 11.25 -9.99
CA ARG A 68 -14.58 10.05 -10.38
C ARG A 68 -13.79 9.12 -11.29
N HIS A 69 -14.01 7.81 -11.12
CA HIS A 69 -13.42 6.75 -11.96
C HIS A 69 -11.89 6.76 -11.95
N VAL A 70 -11.31 6.97 -10.80
CA VAL A 70 -9.85 6.99 -10.60
C VAL A 70 -9.35 5.56 -10.42
N ARG A 71 -8.38 5.17 -11.23
CA ARG A 71 -7.60 3.94 -10.99
C ARG A 71 -6.70 4.13 -9.78
N ARG A 72 -6.48 3.06 -9.00
CA ARG A 72 -5.65 3.11 -7.78
C ARG A 72 -6.11 4.20 -6.79
N GLY A 73 -7.43 4.35 -6.66
CA GLY A 73 -8.00 5.43 -5.86
C GLY A 73 -7.59 5.41 -4.39
N GLY A 74 -7.32 4.22 -3.79
CA GLY A 74 -6.78 4.11 -2.43
C GLY A 74 -5.41 4.76 -2.31
N GLN A 75 -4.52 4.44 -3.24
CA GLN A 75 -3.16 4.98 -3.27
C GLN A 75 -3.15 6.49 -3.49
N LEU A 76 -4.00 6.97 -4.41
CA LEU A 76 -4.11 8.42 -4.64
C LEU A 76 -4.73 9.13 -3.45
N ALA A 77 -5.75 8.57 -2.81
CA ALA A 77 -6.34 9.15 -1.59
C ALA A 77 -5.32 9.25 -0.45
N ALA A 78 -4.57 8.17 -0.21
CA ALA A 78 -3.50 8.17 0.80
C ALA A 78 -2.39 9.18 0.50
N LEU A 79 -2.03 9.36 -0.79
CA LEU A 79 -1.07 10.39 -1.18
C LEU A 79 -1.62 11.81 -0.95
N ILE A 80 -2.87 12.08 -1.33
CA ILE A 80 -3.51 13.39 -1.10
C ILE A 80 -3.55 13.69 0.40
N GLU A 81 -3.94 12.72 1.22
CA GLU A 81 -4.01 12.85 2.67
C GLU A 81 -2.63 13.14 3.28
N LEU A 82 -1.60 12.39 2.86
CA LEU A 82 -0.22 12.63 3.28
C LEU A 82 0.24 14.05 2.94
N LEU A 83 0.04 14.49 1.70
CA LEU A 83 0.43 15.82 1.25
C LEU A 83 -0.37 16.94 1.92
N ALA A 84 -1.63 16.70 2.31
CA ALA A 84 -2.46 17.66 3.02
C ALA A 84 -2.02 17.85 4.49
N THR A 85 -1.55 16.76 5.12
CA THR A 85 -1.24 16.74 6.57
C THR A 85 0.25 16.94 6.86
N ASP A 86 1.14 16.62 5.94
CA ASP A 86 2.59 16.76 6.12
C ASP A 86 3.20 17.72 5.09
N PRO A 87 3.37 19.00 5.46
CA PRO A 87 3.99 19.99 4.56
C PRO A 87 5.45 19.66 4.19
N SER A 88 6.15 18.84 4.98
CA SER A 88 7.51 18.41 4.66
C SER A 88 7.55 17.48 3.45
N ALA A 89 6.55 16.60 3.30
CA ALA A 89 6.41 15.73 2.15
C ALA A 89 6.16 16.47 0.82
N ARG A 90 5.71 17.73 0.88
CA ARG A 90 5.50 18.58 -0.30
C ARG A 90 6.77 19.33 -0.75
N ARG A 91 7.64 19.67 0.19
CA ARG A 91 8.80 20.56 -0.06
C ARG A 91 9.94 19.86 -0.77
N ASP A 92 10.09 18.58 -0.52
CA ASP A 92 11.16 17.80 -1.12
C ASP A 92 10.82 17.40 -2.57
N PRO A 93 11.62 17.82 -3.57
CA PRO A 93 11.44 17.43 -4.96
C PRO A 93 11.54 15.92 -5.17
N ASP A 94 12.40 15.26 -4.43
CA ASP A 94 12.65 13.83 -4.58
C ASP A 94 11.52 13.02 -3.95
N ALA A 95 10.96 13.48 -2.81
CA ALA A 95 9.77 12.90 -2.22
C ALA A 95 8.57 12.94 -3.17
N ALA A 96 8.34 14.08 -3.83
CA ALA A 96 7.29 14.23 -4.82
C ALA A 96 7.50 13.34 -6.06
N ALA A 97 8.74 13.24 -6.53
CA ALA A 97 9.11 12.35 -7.63
C ALA A 97 8.95 10.88 -7.25
N GLY A 98 9.37 10.50 -6.04
CA GLY A 98 9.22 9.17 -5.49
C GLY A 98 7.75 8.75 -5.34
N ALA A 99 6.90 9.62 -4.82
CA ALA A 99 5.46 9.38 -4.73
C ALA A 99 4.82 9.14 -6.10
N ARG A 100 5.19 9.94 -7.11
CA ARG A 100 4.73 9.77 -8.48
C ARG A 100 5.16 8.44 -9.07
N ALA A 101 6.42 8.08 -8.89
CA ALA A 101 6.95 6.81 -9.36
C ALA A 101 6.30 5.61 -8.67
N ALA A 102 6.02 5.70 -7.36
CA ALA A 102 5.30 4.67 -6.62
C ALA A 102 3.86 4.48 -7.11
N LEU A 103 3.16 5.57 -7.47
CA LEU A 103 1.83 5.51 -8.07
C LEU A 103 1.85 4.94 -9.50
N ALA A 104 2.90 5.26 -10.27
CA ALA A 104 3.07 4.80 -11.64
C ALA A 104 3.65 3.38 -11.71
N TRP A 105 4.28 2.91 -10.62
CA TRP A 105 4.96 1.63 -10.62
C TRP A 105 3.99 0.48 -10.90
N GLU A 106 4.19 -0.17 -12.03
CA GLU A 106 3.53 -1.42 -12.39
C GLU A 106 4.58 -2.54 -12.38
N PRO A 107 4.31 -3.66 -11.72
CA PRO A 107 5.15 -4.82 -11.91
C PRO A 107 5.16 -5.11 -13.42
N HIS A 108 6.33 -5.35 -13.98
CA HIS A 108 6.52 -5.57 -15.41
C HIS A 108 5.88 -6.90 -15.87
N GLY A 109 4.57 -6.98 -15.72
CA GLY A 109 3.73 -7.97 -16.40
C GLY A 109 3.29 -7.36 -17.73
N ARG A 110 4.02 -7.63 -18.79
CA ARG A 110 3.59 -7.30 -20.15
C ARG A 110 2.25 -7.99 -20.39
N LEU A 111 1.16 -7.23 -20.29
CA LEU A 111 -0.09 -7.65 -20.90
C LEU A 111 0.12 -7.56 -22.43
N ARG A 112 0.61 -8.64 -22.99
CA ARG A 112 0.64 -8.91 -24.42
C ARG A 112 -0.78 -8.93 -24.95
N GLY A 113 -0.96 -8.48 -26.17
CA GLY A 113 -2.08 -8.28 -27.04
C GLY A 113 -3.48 -8.86 -26.70
N LYS A 114 -4.52 -8.33 -27.33
CA LYS A 114 -5.95 -8.66 -27.10
C LYS A 114 -6.27 -10.17 -27.00
N ARG A 115 -5.52 -11.03 -27.67
CA ARG A 115 -5.69 -12.51 -27.59
C ARG A 115 -5.24 -13.06 -26.23
N GLU A 116 -4.14 -12.56 -25.66
CA GLU A 116 -3.63 -13.03 -24.37
C GLU A 116 -4.48 -12.50 -23.19
N THR A 117 -5.10 -11.33 -23.35
CA THR A 117 -6.07 -10.83 -22.36
C THR A 117 -7.33 -11.70 -22.35
N LEU A 118 -7.81 -12.16 -23.51
CA LEU A 118 -8.95 -13.08 -23.61
C LEU A 118 -8.63 -14.47 -23.07
N THR A 119 -7.44 -14.99 -23.33
CA THR A 119 -6.99 -16.28 -22.76
C THR A 119 -6.76 -16.18 -21.26
N ALA A 120 -6.25 -15.05 -20.75
CA ALA A 120 -6.12 -14.81 -19.32
C ALA A 120 -7.49 -14.70 -18.63
N ILE A 121 -8.46 -14.02 -19.23
CA ILE A 121 -9.83 -13.94 -18.72
C ILE A 121 -10.50 -15.32 -18.76
N ALA A 122 -10.36 -16.09 -19.84
CA ALA A 122 -10.89 -17.45 -19.95
C ALA A 122 -10.23 -18.41 -18.94
N ALA A 123 -8.92 -18.27 -18.72
CA ALA A 123 -8.19 -19.03 -17.71
C ALA A 123 -8.63 -18.65 -16.29
N ILE A 124 -8.87 -17.38 -16.02
CA ILE A 124 -9.40 -16.89 -14.72
C ILE A 124 -10.82 -17.43 -14.50
N VAL A 125 -11.69 -17.37 -15.50
CA VAL A 125 -13.06 -17.91 -15.39
C VAL A 125 -13.04 -19.42 -15.21
N ALA A 126 -12.23 -20.14 -15.96
CA ALA A 126 -12.07 -21.59 -15.80
C ALA A 126 -11.48 -21.96 -14.42
N SER A 127 -10.52 -21.18 -13.92
CA SER A 127 -9.95 -21.36 -12.59
C SER A 127 -10.96 -21.06 -11.48
N VAL A 128 -11.80 -20.03 -11.63
CA VAL A 128 -12.87 -19.71 -10.69
C VAL A 128 -13.91 -20.83 -10.67
N VAL A 129 -14.28 -21.38 -11.82
CA VAL A 129 -15.21 -22.53 -11.90
C VAL A 129 -14.57 -23.78 -11.30
N ALA A 130 -13.32 -24.08 -11.56
CA ALA A 130 -12.60 -25.22 -10.98
C ALA A 130 -12.44 -25.08 -9.45
N VAL A 131 -12.19 -23.86 -8.96
CA VAL A 131 -12.12 -23.55 -7.53
C VAL A 131 -13.49 -23.67 -6.86
N VAL A 132 -14.56 -23.17 -7.48
CA VAL A 132 -15.94 -23.31 -6.95
C VAL A 132 -16.36 -24.79 -6.90
N VAL A 133 -15.95 -25.60 -7.87
CA VAL A 133 -16.26 -27.05 -7.90
C VAL A 133 -15.34 -27.85 -6.95
N GLY A 134 -14.09 -27.39 -6.71
CA GLY A 134 -13.10 -28.05 -5.83
C GLY A 134 -13.18 -27.70 -4.35
N LEU A 135 -13.86 -26.60 -3.97
CA LEU A 135 -13.89 -26.07 -2.60
C LEU A 135 -14.89 -26.72 -1.63
N HIS A 136 -15.46 -27.87 -1.99
CA HIS A 136 -16.17 -28.69 -1.01
C HIS A 136 -15.19 -29.58 -0.20
N GLY A 137 -14.24 -28.96 0.44
CA GLY A 137 -13.44 -29.58 1.50
C GLY A 137 -11.98 -29.81 1.15
N ARG A 138 -11.14 -28.95 1.65
CA ARG A 138 -9.84 -29.17 2.35
C ARG A 138 -9.16 -27.84 2.54
N THR A 139 -9.25 -27.27 3.72
CA THR A 139 -8.33 -26.22 4.19
C THR A 139 -6.95 -26.84 4.41
N THR A 140 -6.17 -26.96 3.35
CA THR A 140 -4.73 -27.19 3.49
C THR A 140 -4.10 -25.85 3.80
N ALA A 141 -3.33 -25.78 4.89
CA ALA A 141 -2.48 -24.64 5.19
C ALA A 141 -1.64 -24.35 3.94
N ILE A 142 -1.89 -23.21 3.29
CA ILE A 142 -1.15 -22.83 2.08
C ILE A 142 0.21 -22.35 2.55
N ALA A 143 1.21 -23.20 2.42
CA ALA A 143 2.60 -22.79 2.44
C ALA A 143 2.83 -21.73 1.33
N TYR A 144 3.91 -20.98 1.40
CA TYR A 144 4.28 -19.97 0.41
C TYR A 144 3.96 -20.40 -1.03
N ALA A 145 3.55 -19.45 -1.85
CA ALA A 145 3.26 -19.71 -3.26
C ALA A 145 4.47 -20.31 -3.98
N ALA A 146 4.22 -21.05 -5.06
CA ALA A 146 5.29 -21.70 -5.82
C ALA A 146 6.32 -20.70 -6.38
N ASP A 147 5.89 -19.47 -6.60
CA ASP A 147 6.65 -18.34 -7.13
C ASP A 147 7.03 -17.30 -6.09
N ASP A 148 6.87 -17.60 -4.77
CA ASP A 148 7.34 -16.68 -3.70
C ASP A 148 8.79 -16.29 -3.94
N ALA A 149 9.06 -14.99 -3.86
CA ALA A 149 10.39 -14.48 -4.21
C ALA A 149 11.50 -14.92 -3.25
N ILE A 150 11.17 -15.29 -2.00
CA ILE A 150 12.14 -15.70 -0.97
C ILE A 150 12.03 -17.19 -0.64
N TYR A 151 10.81 -17.73 -0.60
CA TYR A 151 10.50 -19.09 -0.21
C TYR A 151 9.69 -19.84 -1.29
N PRO A 152 10.20 -19.96 -2.54
CA PRO A 152 9.47 -20.69 -3.58
C PRO A 152 9.16 -22.12 -3.12
N ARG A 153 7.89 -22.49 -3.16
CA ARG A 153 7.41 -23.81 -2.67
C ARG A 153 7.80 -24.11 -1.21
N GLY A 154 7.96 -23.08 -0.40
CA GLY A 154 8.35 -23.19 1.02
C GLY A 154 9.86 -23.43 1.27
N GLN A 155 10.67 -23.48 0.24
CA GLN A 155 12.14 -23.61 0.36
C GLN A 155 12.78 -22.22 0.24
N LYS A 156 13.57 -21.86 1.24
CA LYS A 156 14.29 -20.58 1.22
C LYS A 156 15.35 -20.59 0.12
N ARG A 157 15.38 -19.54 -0.72
CA ARG A 157 16.44 -19.31 -1.69
C ARG A 157 17.79 -19.13 -1.00
N ASP A 158 18.86 -19.34 -1.73
CA ASP A 158 20.21 -19.07 -1.22
C ASP A 158 20.39 -17.57 -0.91
N HIS A 159 21.44 -17.27 -0.15
CA HIS A 159 21.73 -15.91 0.31
C HIS A 159 21.97 -14.95 -0.86
N ASP A 160 22.75 -15.37 -1.84
CA ASP A 160 23.16 -14.51 -2.95
C ASP A 160 21.99 -14.20 -3.90
N GLU A 161 21.11 -15.17 -4.12
CA GLU A 161 19.86 -14.94 -4.87
C GLU A 161 18.96 -13.93 -4.16
N ILE A 162 18.82 -14.04 -2.83
CA ILE A 162 18.04 -13.09 -2.02
C ILE A 162 18.66 -11.70 -2.08
N VAL A 163 19.96 -11.57 -1.89
CA VAL A 163 20.68 -10.28 -1.98
C VAL A 163 20.51 -9.66 -3.36
N ARG A 164 20.70 -10.45 -4.42
CA ARG A 164 20.49 -9.98 -5.79
C ARG A 164 19.05 -9.49 -6.00
N PHE A 165 18.07 -10.24 -5.57
CA PHE A 165 16.66 -9.83 -5.64
C PHE A 165 16.41 -8.52 -4.87
N MET A 166 16.97 -8.38 -3.65
CA MET A 166 16.85 -7.14 -2.88
C MET A 166 17.47 -5.95 -3.62
N GLN A 167 18.65 -6.12 -4.22
CA GLN A 167 19.36 -5.04 -4.94
C GLN A 167 18.68 -4.67 -6.26
N THR A 168 18.23 -5.64 -7.03
CA THR A 168 17.76 -5.40 -8.40
C THR A 168 16.27 -5.11 -8.49
N SER A 169 15.46 -5.60 -7.55
CA SER A 169 14.00 -5.48 -7.59
C SER A 169 13.45 -4.67 -6.41
N VAL A 170 13.87 -4.98 -5.19
CA VAL A 170 13.29 -4.35 -4.00
C VAL A 170 13.82 -2.93 -3.80
N MET A 171 15.14 -2.71 -3.82
CA MET A 171 15.72 -1.40 -3.53
C MET A 171 15.32 -0.31 -4.53
N PRO A 172 15.29 -0.53 -5.86
CA PRO A 172 14.82 0.49 -6.79
C PRO A 172 13.38 0.92 -6.52
N TRP A 173 12.51 -0.03 -6.22
CA TRP A 173 11.12 0.26 -5.86
C TRP A 173 11.03 0.94 -4.48
N ALA A 174 11.76 0.44 -3.48
CA ALA A 174 11.72 0.97 -2.11
C ALA A 174 12.16 2.44 -2.05
N ARG A 175 13.19 2.82 -2.79
CA ARG A 175 13.63 4.21 -2.91
C ARG A 175 12.50 5.12 -3.40
N GLN A 176 11.73 4.68 -4.38
CA GLN A 176 10.60 5.44 -4.89
C GLN A 176 9.43 5.46 -3.89
N ALA A 177 9.08 4.29 -3.34
CA ALA A 177 7.91 4.16 -2.48
C ALA A 177 8.10 4.81 -1.10
N LEU A 178 9.32 4.80 -0.54
CA LEU A 178 9.59 5.34 0.79
C LEU A 178 10.09 6.78 0.80
N ALA A 179 10.49 7.35 -0.34
CA ALA A 179 10.94 8.73 -0.43
C ALA A 179 9.99 9.75 0.24
N PRO A 180 8.64 9.65 0.08
CA PRO A 180 7.71 10.56 0.75
C PRO A 180 7.70 10.45 2.29
N ILE A 181 8.14 9.31 2.82
CA ILE A 181 8.17 9.05 4.27
C ILE A 181 9.49 9.48 4.90
N VAL A 182 10.62 9.25 4.20
CA VAL A 182 11.98 9.52 4.73
C VAL A 182 12.61 10.79 4.17
N GLY A 183 11.88 11.52 3.32
CA GLY A 183 12.25 12.82 2.75
C GLY A 183 12.94 12.74 1.40
N SER A 184 13.75 11.72 1.12
CA SER A 184 14.47 11.56 -0.16
C SER A 184 14.66 10.08 -0.51
N ALA A 185 14.74 9.78 -1.80
CA ALA A 185 15.08 8.44 -2.29
C ALA A 185 16.49 7.99 -1.85
N ASP A 186 17.41 8.93 -1.70
CA ASP A 186 18.79 8.64 -1.29
C ASP A 186 18.90 8.27 0.19
N ASN A 187 17.93 8.69 1.01
CA ASN A 187 17.84 8.32 2.43
C ASN A 187 17.35 6.87 2.63
N VAL A 188 16.85 6.22 1.59
CA VAL A 188 16.39 4.82 1.66
C VAL A 188 17.55 3.87 1.50
N THR A 189 17.88 3.19 2.59
CA THR A 189 18.95 2.19 2.67
C THR A 189 18.39 0.83 3.09
N CYS A 190 19.23 -0.18 3.16
CA CYS A 190 18.83 -1.50 3.68
C CYS A 190 18.32 -1.40 5.12
N ASP A 191 18.90 -0.52 5.94
CA ASP A 191 18.49 -0.32 7.33
C ASP A 191 17.09 0.31 7.47
N THR A 192 16.62 1.01 6.45
CA THR A 192 15.25 1.56 6.42
C THR A 192 14.20 0.47 6.61
N CYS A 193 14.42 -0.71 6.01
CA CYS A 193 13.50 -1.85 6.10
C CYS A 193 13.95 -2.89 7.12
N HIS A 194 15.26 -3.17 7.21
CA HIS A 194 15.80 -4.19 8.09
C HIS A 194 16.13 -3.66 9.50
N GLY A 195 16.08 -2.33 9.68
CA GLY A 195 16.40 -1.66 10.96
C GLY A 195 17.90 -1.58 11.25
N ALA A 196 18.26 -0.72 12.18
CA ALA A 196 19.64 -0.56 12.62
C ALA A 196 20.25 -1.89 13.07
N GLN A 197 21.53 -2.09 12.76
CA GLN A 197 22.27 -3.33 13.08
C GLN A 197 21.67 -4.58 12.41
N ALA A 198 21.12 -4.46 11.23
CA ALA A 198 20.53 -5.57 10.48
C ALA A 198 21.54 -6.71 10.28
N ASP A 199 22.78 -6.39 9.98
CA ASP A 199 23.87 -7.35 9.78
C ASP A 199 24.13 -8.19 11.05
N ALA A 200 24.26 -7.56 12.21
CA ALA A 200 24.42 -8.26 13.51
C ALA A 200 23.24 -9.19 13.86
N ARG A 201 22.08 -8.95 13.28
CA ARG A 201 20.89 -9.79 13.40
C ARG A 201 20.71 -10.77 12.25
N HIS A 202 21.71 -10.95 11.39
CA HIS A 202 21.64 -11.78 10.22
C HIS A 202 20.44 -11.44 9.31
N TRP A 203 20.12 -10.15 9.17
CA TRP A 203 19.03 -9.62 8.33
C TRP A 203 17.64 -10.17 8.68
N ARG A 204 17.45 -10.64 9.91
CA ARG A 204 16.17 -11.22 10.35
C ARG A 204 15.08 -10.16 10.42
N MET A 205 13.94 -10.49 9.82
CA MET A 205 12.72 -9.70 9.92
C MET A 205 11.83 -10.26 11.07
N PRO A 206 11.00 -9.42 11.68
CA PRO A 206 10.83 -7.97 11.52
C PRO A 206 12.01 -7.18 12.12
N GLY A 207 12.40 -6.10 11.45
CA GLY A 207 13.60 -5.32 11.80
C GLY A 207 13.36 -3.85 12.10
N VAL A 208 12.29 -3.28 11.53
CA VAL A 208 11.94 -1.87 11.69
C VAL A 208 11.48 -1.57 13.13
N ALA A 209 11.56 -0.31 13.52
CA ALA A 209 11.12 0.16 14.83
C ALA A 209 9.72 -0.39 15.21
N GLU A 210 9.54 -0.54 16.51
CA GLU A 210 8.33 -1.14 17.06
C GLU A 210 7.09 -0.27 16.77
N LEU A 211 6.04 -0.91 16.26
CA LEU A 211 4.72 -0.32 16.28
C LEU A 211 4.16 -0.36 17.72
N PRO A 212 3.37 0.66 18.12
CA PRO A 212 2.72 0.62 19.43
C PRO A 212 1.81 -0.61 19.53
N ARG A 213 1.72 -1.16 20.73
CA ARG A 213 0.76 -2.24 21.00
C ARG A 213 -0.64 -1.70 20.80
N PRO A 214 -1.51 -2.40 20.06
CA PRO A 214 -2.90 -2.01 19.94
C PRO A 214 -3.55 -2.04 21.35
N VAL A 215 -4.34 -1.02 21.67
CA VAL A 215 -5.16 -1.00 22.89
C VAL A 215 -6.34 -1.92 22.66
N VAL A 216 -6.18 -3.19 22.96
CA VAL A 216 -7.14 -4.26 22.65
C VAL A 216 -8.47 -4.06 23.40
N ARG A 217 -8.44 -3.44 24.59
CA ARG A 217 -9.63 -3.22 25.45
C ARG A 217 -10.67 -2.28 24.80
N GLU A 218 -10.22 -1.25 24.10
CA GLU A 218 -11.13 -0.30 23.46
C GLU A 218 -11.84 -0.86 22.22
N ALA A 219 -11.33 -1.94 21.65
CA ALA A 219 -11.86 -2.54 20.43
C ALA A 219 -12.77 -3.76 20.66
N GLY A 220 -13.04 -4.14 21.91
CA GLY A 220 -13.87 -5.33 22.23
C GLY A 220 -13.20 -6.68 21.91
N TRP A 221 -11.89 -6.70 21.78
CA TRP A 221 -11.09 -7.89 21.44
C TRP A 221 -10.65 -8.71 22.66
N GLU A 222 -11.19 -8.41 23.84
CA GLU A 222 -10.86 -9.02 25.12
C GLU A 222 -11.09 -10.54 25.16
N ASN A 223 -11.90 -11.05 24.23
CA ASN A 223 -12.24 -12.47 24.17
C ASN A 223 -11.24 -13.33 23.38
N TYR A 224 -10.26 -12.72 22.73
CA TYR A 224 -9.22 -13.46 22.02
C TYR A 224 -8.04 -13.77 22.95
N GLY A 225 -8.23 -14.73 23.84
CA GLY A 225 -7.32 -15.12 24.94
C GLY A 225 -6.05 -15.87 24.51
N GLY A 226 -5.61 -15.76 23.26
CA GLY A 226 -4.38 -16.38 22.76
C GLY A 226 -3.26 -15.38 22.49
N PRO A 227 -2.02 -15.82 22.33
CA PRO A 227 -0.94 -14.96 21.88
C PRO A 227 -1.30 -14.42 20.48
N MET A 228 -1.36 -13.08 20.36
CA MET A 228 -1.64 -12.42 19.10
C MET A 228 -0.55 -12.76 18.07
N ASP A 229 -0.92 -13.43 17.00
CA ASP A 229 -0.03 -13.64 15.87
C ASP A 229 0.12 -12.36 15.03
N ALA A 230 1.04 -12.38 14.05
CA ALA A 230 1.31 -11.23 13.20
C ALA A 230 0.08 -10.78 12.40
N GLN A 231 -0.81 -11.69 12.03
CA GLN A 231 -1.98 -11.38 11.23
C GLN A 231 -3.06 -10.65 12.06
N LEU A 232 -3.29 -11.09 13.30
CA LEU A 232 -4.21 -10.40 14.21
C LEU A 232 -3.69 -8.99 14.56
N ARG A 233 -2.38 -8.84 14.78
CA ARG A 233 -1.77 -7.53 15.01
C ARG A 233 -1.93 -6.60 13.82
N ASN A 234 -1.78 -7.11 12.59
CA ASN A 234 -2.03 -6.33 11.38
C ASN A 234 -3.48 -5.80 11.34
N ALA A 235 -4.46 -6.64 11.67
CA ALA A 235 -5.85 -6.24 11.69
C ALA A 235 -6.09 -5.11 12.69
N ILE A 236 -5.66 -5.29 13.92
CA ILE A 236 -5.89 -4.32 15.00
C ILE A 236 -5.18 -2.99 14.71
N TYR A 237 -3.94 -3.02 14.26
CA TYR A 237 -3.19 -1.80 13.94
C TYR A 237 -3.84 -1.01 12.79
N GLY A 238 -4.42 -1.70 11.82
CA GLY A 238 -5.14 -1.05 10.71
C GLY A 238 -6.32 -0.19 11.18
N TYR A 239 -6.91 -0.51 12.34
CA TYR A 239 -8.03 0.23 12.93
C TYR A 239 -7.62 1.22 14.03
N SER A 240 -6.50 0.98 14.71
CA SER A 240 -6.12 1.71 15.92
C SER A 240 -4.86 2.57 15.77
N ALA A 241 -4.53 2.99 14.54
CA ALA A 241 -3.40 3.89 14.31
C ALA A 241 -3.56 5.21 15.10
N GLU A 242 -2.48 5.65 15.76
CA GLU A 242 -2.45 6.91 16.50
C GLU A 242 -2.92 8.07 15.60
N PRO A 243 -3.81 8.97 16.07
CA PRO A 243 -4.35 10.06 15.27
C PRO A 243 -3.26 10.93 14.60
N ALA A 244 -2.15 11.17 15.29
CA ALA A 244 -1.03 11.94 14.76
C ALA A 244 -0.29 11.27 13.60
N LYS A 245 -0.49 9.97 13.38
CA LYS A 245 0.21 9.18 12.34
C LYS A 245 -0.73 8.55 11.32
N VAL A 246 -2.01 8.92 11.35
CA VAL A 246 -3.04 8.32 10.47
C VAL A 246 -2.66 8.41 9.00
N SER A 247 -2.18 9.56 8.54
CA SER A 247 -1.80 9.76 7.14
C SER A 247 -0.61 8.91 6.72
N ARG A 248 0.41 8.81 7.58
CA ARG A 248 1.57 7.93 7.31
C ARG A 248 1.17 6.47 7.34
N ALA A 249 0.32 6.07 8.28
CA ALA A 249 -0.21 4.71 8.36
C ALA A 249 -1.06 4.38 7.13
N ALA A 250 -1.88 5.31 6.64
CA ALA A 250 -2.65 5.16 5.41
C ALA A 250 -1.73 4.97 4.19
N TYR A 251 -0.70 5.79 4.05
CA TYR A 251 0.29 5.67 2.98
C TYR A 251 1.02 4.31 3.02
N MET A 252 1.47 3.89 4.20
CA MET A 252 2.12 2.57 4.38
C MET A 252 1.17 1.43 4.00
N ARG A 253 -0.10 1.51 4.41
CA ARG A 253 -1.13 0.50 4.13
C ARG A 253 -1.52 0.43 2.66
N GLU A 254 -1.65 1.58 1.98
CA GLU A 254 -2.19 1.63 0.62
C GLU A 254 -1.11 1.56 -0.47
N ILE A 255 0.13 1.92 -0.16
CA ILE A 255 1.22 1.98 -1.14
C ILE A 255 2.36 1.02 -0.78
N VAL A 256 2.96 1.19 0.40
CA VAL A 256 4.21 0.49 0.72
C VAL A 256 3.97 -1.01 0.95
N MET A 257 3.05 -1.36 1.81
CA MET A 257 2.76 -2.75 2.15
C MET A 257 2.27 -3.56 0.93
N PRO A 258 1.29 -3.08 0.13
CA PRO A 258 0.86 -3.83 -1.05
C PRO A 258 1.93 -3.90 -2.15
N GLY A 259 2.76 -2.86 -2.27
CA GLY A 259 3.88 -2.86 -3.21
C GLY A 259 4.92 -3.92 -2.87
N MET A 260 5.31 -4.00 -1.59
CA MET A 260 6.24 -5.03 -1.12
C MET A 260 5.64 -6.44 -1.24
N ALA A 261 4.37 -6.60 -0.89
CA ALA A 261 3.67 -7.88 -1.04
C ALA A 261 3.71 -8.39 -2.49
N ARG A 262 3.49 -7.50 -3.47
CA ARG A 262 3.59 -7.85 -4.90
C ARG A 262 5.00 -8.26 -5.31
N LEU A 263 6.03 -7.55 -4.86
CA LEU A 263 7.43 -7.93 -5.14
C LEU A 263 7.76 -9.30 -4.59
N LEU A 264 7.23 -9.63 -3.41
CA LEU A 264 7.41 -10.93 -2.78
C LEU A 264 6.52 -12.03 -3.38
N HIS A 265 5.61 -11.71 -4.30
CA HIS A 265 4.56 -12.60 -4.82
C HIS A 265 3.66 -13.16 -3.70
N ARG A 266 3.34 -12.30 -2.73
CA ARG A 266 2.48 -12.63 -1.58
C ARG A 266 1.18 -11.85 -1.64
N PRO A 267 0.07 -12.42 -1.15
CA PRO A 267 -1.15 -11.64 -0.96
C PRO A 267 -0.89 -10.51 0.05
N ALA A 268 -1.30 -9.28 -0.29
CA ALA A 268 -1.30 -8.17 0.66
C ALA A 268 -2.41 -8.37 1.71
N TYR A 269 -2.17 -7.92 2.94
CA TYR A 269 -3.19 -7.91 3.99
C TYR A 269 -4.36 -7.03 3.56
N ASP A 270 -5.56 -7.61 3.51
CA ASP A 270 -6.80 -6.91 3.15
C ASP A 270 -7.55 -6.51 4.42
N PHE A 271 -7.47 -5.22 4.76
CA PHE A 271 -8.15 -4.64 5.93
C PHE A 271 -9.68 -4.58 5.79
N THR A 272 -10.23 -4.93 4.64
CA THR A 272 -11.68 -5.01 4.42
C THR A 272 -12.24 -6.42 4.63
N ARG A 273 -11.37 -7.39 4.87
CA ARG A 273 -11.70 -8.80 5.06
C ARG A 273 -11.45 -9.24 6.50
N THR A 274 -12.02 -10.39 6.85
CA THR A 274 -11.84 -10.98 8.16
C THR A 274 -10.39 -11.38 8.42
N TYR A 275 -10.09 -11.57 9.68
CA TYR A 275 -8.79 -12.07 10.12
C TYR A 275 -8.47 -13.44 9.52
N GLU A 276 -9.45 -14.36 9.54
CA GLU A 276 -9.31 -15.72 9.01
C GLU A 276 -8.93 -15.72 7.54
N TYR A 277 -9.57 -14.89 6.74
CA TYR A 277 -9.25 -14.74 5.33
C TYR A 277 -7.78 -14.34 5.09
N ASN A 278 -7.28 -13.42 5.89
CA ASN A 278 -5.89 -12.97 5.78
C ASN A 278 -4.91 -14.02 6.32
N ARG A 279 -5.25 -14.68 7.41
CA ARG A 279 -4.45 -15.73 8.03
C ARG A 279 -4.26 -16.94 7.13
N GLU A 280 -5.34 -17.46 6.56
CA GLU A 280 -5.30 -18.61 5.65
C GLU A 280 -4.41 -18.39 4.43
N ARG A 281 -4.26 -17.15 4.01
CA ARG A 281 -3.44 -16.76 2.87
C ARG A 281 -2.04 -16.32 3.23
N PHE A 282 -1.66 -16.36 4.49
CA PHE A 282 -0.39 -15.80 4.98
C PHE A 282 -0.14 -14.37 4.48
N ALA A 283 -1.20 -13.53 4.53
CA ALA A 283 -1.18 -12.20 3.96
C ALA A 283 -0.06 -11.34 4.56
N PHE A 284 0.67 -10.65 3.69
CA PHE A 284 1.77 -9.78 4.06
C PHE A 284 1.24 -8.46 4.63
N GLY A 285 1.61 -8.10 5.84
CA GLY A 285 1.13 -6.92 6.55
C GLY A 285 2.22 -6.20 7.35
N CYS A 286 1.83 -5.23 8.15
CA CYS A 286 2.72 -4.31 8.87
C CYS A 286 3.76 -5.03 9.74
N TYR A 287 3.36 -6.05 10.46
CA TYR A 287 4.24 -6.78 11.40
C TYR A 287 5.17 -7.82 10.74
N HIS A 288 5.17 -7.90 9.42
CA HIS A 288 6.24 -8.59 8.71
C HIS A 288 7.52 -7.75 8.65
N CYS A 289 7.40 -6.43 8.76
CA CYS A 289 8.52 -5.49 8.76
C CYS A 289 8.77 -4.87 10.15
N HIS A 290 7.70 -4.45 10.83
CA HIS A 290 7.76 -3.77 12.12
C HIS A 290 7.76 -4.74 13.30
N ARG A 291 8.60 -4.45 14.30
CA ARG A 291 8.59 -5.17 15.58
C ARG A 291 7.36 -4.77 16.40
N VAL A 292 6.98 -5.65 17.31
CA VAL A 292 5.97 -5.37 18.34
C VAL A 292 6.66 -4.81 19.56
N LYS A 293 6.08 -3.74 20.12
CA LYS A 293 6.55 -3.14 21.37
C LYS A 293 6.18 -4.00 22.58
#